data_44bc7f8e968646049c42a9eed02d3ae9
#
_entry.id   44bc7f8e968646049c42a9eed02d3ae9
#
_cell.length_a   1.000
_cell.length_b   1.000
_cell.length_c   1.000
_cell.angle_alpha   90.00
_cell.angle_beta   90.00
_cell.angle_gamma   90.00
#
_symmetry.space_group_name_H-M   'P 1'
#
loop_
_entity.id
_entity.type
_entity.pdbx_description
1 polymer ?
#
loop_
_entity_poly.entity_id
_entity_poly.type
_entity_poly.pdbx_seq_one_letter_code
_entity_poly.pdbx_strand_id
1 'polypeptide(L)'
;MKIPVNRKELSRLLKRGEGPALEFKRSTAELREGMQTVCAFLNGCGGMVLFGARSDGMPEGQQVSDKTLREIAQAFERFEPPVNIDIRRVKVKDDREVLVLSVDSSIASRPCLFEGRPYERLESATCRMPQEKYEKLLLERVHSRSRWENAPAEEVEPRDLDRDEVFRILDAARSSGRLIGSIGNRVVDMLDRLGVRAGTEKSSKPRWCSSAGPSCRITRNASYAWRGSEERIRRSS
;
A
#
# COMPACT_ATOMS: atom_id res chain seq x y z
N MET A 1 -8.31 4.87 9.98
CA MET A 1 -9.32 5.11 11.07
C MET A 1 -8.57 5.09 12.41
N LYS A 2 -8.89 5.99 13.39
CA LYS A 2 -8.13 6.05 14.66
C LYS A 2 -8.53 4.88 15.58
N ILE A 3 -7.54 4.14 16.08
CA ILE A 3 -7.74 3.00 16.99
C ILE A 3 -8.19 3.52 18.35
N PRO A 4 -9.28 2.98 18.97
CA PRO A 4 -9.77 3.41 20.26
C PRO A 4 -8.76 3.04 21.37
N VAL A 5 -8.44 3.99 22.21
CA VAL A 5 -7.50 3.83 23.34
C VAL A 5 -8.24 3.63 24.67
N ASN A 6 -9.49 4.05 24.75
CA ASN A 6 -10.30 3.98 25.95
C ASN A 6 -11.77 3.59 25.65
N ARG A 7 -12.52 3.30 26.73
CA ARG A 7 -13.92 2.89 26.66
C ARG A 7 -14.83 3.91 25.96
N LYS A 8 -14.55 5.22 26.12
CA LYS A 8 -15.37 6.28 25.52
C LYS A 8 -15.19 6.32 23.99
N GLU A 9 -13.97 6.14 23.52
CA GLU A 9 -13.68 6.03 22.08
C GLU A 9 -14.21 4.75 21.49
N LEU A 10 -14.09 3.63 22.22
CA LEU A 10 -14.70 2.35 21.84
C LEU A 10 -16.22 2.49 21.66
N SER A 11 -16.91 3.11 22.63
CA SER A 11 -18.36 3.31 22.53
C SER A 11 -18.76 4.18 21.34
N ARG A 12 -17.96 5.18 20.98
CA ARG A 12 -18.21 5.98 19.76
C ARG A 12 -18.02 5.16 18.49
N LEU A 13 -17.02 4.26 18.48
CA LEU A 13 -16.75 3.38 17.34
C LEU A 13 -17.90 2.38 17.16
N LEU A 14 -18.34 1.74 18.25
CA LEU A 14 -19.42 0.77 18.25
C LEU A 14 -20.77 1.36 17.77
N LYS A 15 -21.05 2.62 18.10
CA LYS A 15 -22.25 3.33 17.61
C LYS A 15 -22.30 3.51 16.10
N ARG A 16 -21.19 3.35 15.39
CA ARG A 16 -21.15 3.45 13.92
C ARG A 16 -21.73 2.22 13.22
N GLY A 17 -21.81 1.11 13.95
CA GLY A 17 -22.24 -0.18 13.38
C GLY A 17 -21.18 -0.83 12.49
N GLU A 18 -21.44 -2.06 12.10
CA GLU A 18 -20.65 -2.79 11.12
C GLU A 18 -20.76 -2.18 9.73
N GLY A 19 -19.72 -2.38 8.91
CA GLY A 19 -19.71 -1.80 7.57
C GLY A 19 -18.44 -2.14 6.79
N PRO A 20 -18.13 -1.37 5.74
CA PRO A 20 -17.02 -1.66 4.82
C PRO A 20 -15.63 -1.68 5.47
N ALA A 21 -15.45 -1.04 6.64
CA ALA A 21 -14.18 -0.94 7.35
C ALA A 21 -14.28 -1.28 8.85
N LEU A 22 -15.40 -1.86 9.29
CA LEU A 22 -15.62 -2.18 10.70
C LEU A 22 -16.42 -3.48 10.83
N GLU A 23 -15.93 -4.41 11.66
CA GLU A 23 -16.54 -5.70 11.94
C GLU A 23 -16.55 -5.99 13.42
N PHE A 24 -17.63 -6.59 13.92
CA PHE A 24 -17.77 -7.03 15.31
C PHE A 24 -17.84 -8.55 15.40
N LYS A 25 -17.15 -9.09 16.40
CA LYS A 25 -17.18 -10.51 16.76
C LYS A 25 -17.41 -10.63 18.26
N ARG A 26 -18.28 -11.54 18.66
CA ARG A 26 -18.63 -11.71 20.09
C ARG A 26 -17.43 -12.14 20.93
N SER A 27 -16.58 -12.97 20.36
CA SER A 27 -15.36 -13.43 21.02
C SER A 27 -14.34 -13.98 20.03
N THR A 28 -13.15 -14.33 20.52
CA THR A 28 -12.12 -15.04 19.74
C THR A 28 -12.50 -16.49 19.39
N ALA A 29 -13.66 -17.01 19.79
CA ALA A 29 -14.21 -18.24 19.22
C ALA A 29 -14.46 -18.09 17.70
N GLU A 30 -14.71 -16.86 17.22
CA GLU A 30 -14.87 -16.51 15.81
C GLU A 30 -13.56 -15.95 15.20
N LEU A 31 -12.40 -16.38 15.73
CA LEU A 31 -11.11 -15.84 15.30
C LEU A 31 -10.86 -16.04 13.81
N ARG A 32 -11.19 -17.21 13.28
CA ARG A 32 -10.98 -17.52 11.86
C ARG A 32 -11.77 -16.59 10.94
N GLU A 33 -13.04 -16.37 11.21
CA GLU A 33 -13.91 -15.45 10.47
C GLU A 33 -13.41 -14.01 10.60
N GLY A 34 -12.97 -13.62 11.81
CA GLY A 34 -12.34 -12.33 12.03
C GLY A 34 -11.09 -12.14 11.20
N MET A 35 -10.23 -13.16 11.04
CA MET A 35 -9.03 -13.11 10.22
C MET A 35 -9.35 -13.07 8.72
N GLN A 36 -10.42 -13.74 8.27
CA GLN A 36 -10.90 -13.59 6.89
C GLN A 36 -11.32 -12.14 6.62
N THR A 37 -11.97 -11.48 7.59
CA THR A 37 -12.35 -10.07 7.49
C THR A 37 -11.10 -9.16 7.50
N VAL A 38 -10.11 -9.45 8.34
CA VAL A 38 -8.80 -8.75 8.31
C VAL A 38 -8.16 -8.85 6.93
N CYS A 39 -8.16 -10.05 6.32
CA CYS A 39 -7.67 -10.25 4.96
C CYS A 39 -8.44 -9.40 3.94
N ALA A 40 -9.76 -9.36 4.06
CA ALA A 40 -10.60 -8.53 3.19
C ALA A 40 -10.29 -7.03 3.34
N PHE A 41 -10.05 -6.55 4.56
CA PHE A 41 -9.65 -5.17 4.82
C PHE A 41 -8.27 -4.85 4.25
N LEU A 42 -7.30 -5.76 4.36
CA LEU A 42 -5.97 -5.61 3.74
C LEU A 42 -6.05 -5.51 2.22
N ASN A 43 -6.95 -6.26 1.60
CA ASN A 43 -7.21 -6.21 0.16
C ASN A 43 -8.07 -5.02 -0.28
N GLY A 44 -8.73 -4.37 0.66
CA GLY A 44 -9.60 -3.20 0.46
C GLY A 44 -8.97 -1.89 0.90
N CYS A 45 -9.65 -1.15 1.75
CA CYS A 45 -9.27 0.18 2.24
C CYS A 45 -8.72 0.18 3.67
N GLY A 46 -8.37 -0.99 4.22
CA GLY A 46 -8.07 -1.14 5.64
C GLY A 46 -9.34 -1.20 6.49
N GLY A 47 -9.17 -1.40 7.80
CA GLY A 47 -10.31 -1.47 8.70
C GLY A 47 -9.96 -2.00 10.09
N MET A 48 -11.00 -2.27 10.87
CA MET A 48 -10.90 -2.79 12.23
C MET A 48 -11.84 -3.97 12.47
N VAL A 49 -11.34 -5.00 13.16
CA VAL A 49 -12.14 -6.10 13.70
C VAL A 49 -12.10 -6.03 15.21
N LEU A 50 -13.27 -6.05 15.85
CA LEU A 50 -13.44 -5.98 17.29
C LEU A 50 -13.94 -7.31 17.83
N PHE A 51 -13.15 -7.97 18.69
CA PHE A 51 -13.59 -9.17 19.41
C PHE A 51 -14.03 -8.80 20.82
N GLY A 52 -15.21 -9.23 21.22
CA GLY A 52 -15.88 -8.86 22.47
C GLY A 52 -17.00 -7.84 22.27
N ALA A 53 -17.46 -7.65 21.05
CA ALA A 53 -18.58 -6.77 20.71
C ALA A 53 -19.66 -7.57 19.96
N ARG A 54 -20.94 -7.25 20.26
CA ARG A 54 -22.09 -7.81 19.54
C ARG A 54 -22.35 -7.01 18.26
N SER A 55 -23.05 -7.60 17.33
CA SER A 55 -23.45 -6.95 16.06
C SER A 55 -24.33 -5.71 16.26
N ASP A 56 -25.08 -5.64 17.40
CA ASP A 56 -25.86 -4.47 17.78
C ASP A 56 -25.02 -3.33 18.38
N GLY A 57 -23.69 -3.48 18.45
CA GLY A 57 -22.76 -2.50 19.00
C GLY A 57 -22.66 -2.52 20.52
N MET A 58 -23.19 -3.54 21.20
CA MET A 58 -23.02 -3.68 22.66
C MET A 58 -21.66 -4.31 23.00
N PRO A 59 -20.81 -3.65 23.80
CA PRO A 59 -19.55 -4.20 24.25
C PRO A 59 -19.76 -5.20 25.39
N GLU A 60 -19.70 -6.49 25.09
CA GLU A 60 -19.76 -7.55 26.12
C GLU A 60 -18.39 -7.78 26.76
N GLY A 61 -17.33 -7.58 26.00
CA GLY A 61 -15.97 -7.94 26.38
C GLY A 61 -15.78 -9.46 26.47
N GLN A 62 -14.54 -9.89 26.50
CA GLN A 62 -14.13 -11.29 26.74
C GLN A 62 -12.94 -11.33 27.69
N GLN A 63 -12.68 -12.48 28.29
CA GLN A 63 -11.43 -12.71 29.00
C GLN A 63 -10.30 -12.87 28.00
N VAL A 64 -9.22 -12.14 28.21
CA VAL A 64 -8.03 -12.17 27.34
C VAL A 64 -6.87 -12.76 28.14
N SER A 65 -6.57 -14.02 27.88
CA SER A 65 -5.45 -14.74 28.48
C SER A 65 -4.22 -14.74 27.54
N ASP A 66 -3.08 -15.17 28.05
CA ASP A 66 -1.90 -15.42 27.24
C ASP A 66 -2.14 -16.48 26.15
N LYS A 67 -3.03 -17.43 26.41
CA LYS A 67 -3.47 -18.42 25.41
C LYS A 67 -4.18 -17.70 24.24
N THR A 68 -5.10 -16.79 24.55
CA THR A 68 -5.81 -16.00 23.54
C THR A 68 -4.85 -15.20 22.66
N LEU A 69 -3.83 -14.56 23.26
CA LEU A 69 -2.84 -13.80 22.51
C LEU A 69 -1.96 -14.69 21.63
N ARG A 70 -1.59 -15.88 22.11
CA ARG A 70 -0.85 -16.86 21.31
C ARG A 70 -1.68 -17.38 20.12
N GLU A 71 -2.94 -17.67 20.30
CA GLU A 71 -3.84 -18.09 19.22
C GLU A 71 -3.98 -17.01 18.14
N ILE A 72 -4.06 -15.75 18.55
CA ILE A 72 -4.06 -14.60 17.60
C ILE A 72 -2.73 -14.51 16.85
N ALA A 73 -1.60 -14.62 17.56
CA ALA A 73 -0.27 -14.58 16.94
C ALA A 73 -0.10 -15.71 15.91
N GLN A 74 -0.51 -16.93 16.24
CA GLN A 74 -0.51 -18.08 15.32
C GLN A 74 -1.43 -17.86 14.11
N ALA A 75 -2.54 -17.16 14.29
CA ALA A 75 -3.42 -16.82 13.17
C ALA A 75 -2.77 -15.80 12.22
N PHE A 76 -1.90 -14.91 12.72
CA PHE A 76 -1.17 -13.96 11.88
C PHE A 76 -0.13 -14.64 10.99
N GLU A 77 0.46 -15.75 11.42
CA GLU A 77 1.41 -16.53 10.63
C GLU A 77 0.77 -17.16 9.38
N ARG A 78 -0.56 -17.23 9.31
CA ARG A 78 -1.31 -17.80 8.17
C ARG A 78 -1.58 -16.80 7.06
N PHE A 79 -1.08 -15.56 7.20
CA PHE A 79 -1.21 -14.53 6.16
C PHE A 79 -0.02 -14.57 5.19
N GLU A 80 -0.31 -14.41 3.91
CA GLU A 80 0.66 -14.33 2.82
C GLU A 80 0.38 -13.09 1.94
N PRO A 81 1.33 -12.16 1.80
CA PRO A 81 2.60 -12.04 2.55
C PRO A 81 2.36 -11.76 4.03
N PRO A 82 3.40 -11.88 4.88
CA PRO A 82 3.31 -11.51 6.30
C PRO A 82 2.79 -10.10 6.47
N VAL A 83 1.88 -9.91 7.41
CA VAL A 83 1.16 -8.67 7.64
C VAL A 83 1.49 -8.06 9.00
N ASN A 84 1.42 -6.74 9.08
CA ASN A 84 1.52 -6.03 10.34
C ASN A 84 0.11 -5.62 10.79
N ILE A 85 -0.31 -6.09 11.96
CA ILE A 85 -1.64 -5.88 12.53
C ILE A 85 -1.48 -5.22 13.89
N ASP A 86 -2.06 -4.05 14.06
CA ASP A 86 -2.08 -3.37 15.35
C ASP A 86 -3.15 -3.98 16.25
N ILE A 87 -2.72 -4.41 17.45
CA ILE A 87 -3.62 -4.96 18.47
C ILE A 87 -3.75 -3.98 19.62
N ARG A 88 -4.99 -3.68 20.02
CA ARG A 88 -5.30 -2.89 21.23
C ARG A 88 -6.29 -3.65 22.10
N ARG A 89 -6.08 -3.53 23.41
CA ARG A 89 -6.96 -4.08 24.44
C ARG A 89 -7.68 -2.93 25.12
N VAL A 90 -9.01 -2.95 25.13
CA VAL A 90 -9.83 -1.90 25.77
C VAL A 90 -10.70 -2.54 26.84
N LYS A 91 -10.46 -2.18 28.10
CA LYS A 91 -11.26 -2.66 29.25
C LYS A 91 -12.69 -2.15 29.18
N VAL A 92 -13.66 -3.05 29.40
CA VAL A 92 -15.10 -2.76 29.37
C VAL A 92 -15.72 -2.91 30.76
N LYS A 93 -15.44 -4.02 31.41
CA LYS A 93 -15.82 -4.35 32.79
C LYS A 93 -14.64 -5.07 33.44
N ASP A 94 -14.68 -5.26 34.74
CA ASP A 94 -13.65 -5.87 35.59
C ASP A 94 -12.53 -6.61 34.80
N ASP A 95 -12.71 -7.90 34.53
CA ASP A 95 -11.74 -8.72 33.76
C ASP A 95 -12.12 -8.92 32.29
N ARG A 96 -13.04 -8.10 31.76
CA ARG A 96 -13.47 -8.21 30.35
C ARG A 96 -12.94 -7.08 29.50
N GLU A 97 -12.40 -7.45 28.37
CA GLU A 97 -11.77 -6.54 27.40
C GLU A 97 -12.33 -6.77 25.99
N VAL A 98 -12.35 -5.72 25.21
CA VAL A 98 -12.54 -5.80 23.76
C VAL A 98 -11.16 -5.73 23.13
N LEU A 99 -10.86 -6.72 22.27
CA LEU A 99 -9.66 -6.71 21.43
C LEU A 99 -10.00 -6.01 20.13
N VAL A 100 -9.20 -5.03 19.78
CA VAL A 100 -9.31 -4.26 18.52
C VAL A 100 -8.10 -4.59 17.66
N LEU A 101 -8.34 -5.22 16.52
CA LEU A 101 -7.35 -5.44 15.48
C LEU A 101 -7.54 -4.39 14.41
N SER A 102 -6.50 -3.67 14.09
CA SER A 102 -6.53 -2.63 13.04
C SER A 102 -5.51 -2.91 11.97
N VAL A 103 -5.91 -2.73 10.74
CA VAL A 103 -5.02 -2.88 9.57
C VAL A 103 -5.18 -1.73 8.62
N ASP A 104 -4.04 -1.30 8.10
CA ASP A 104 -3.97 -0.36 6.99
C ASP A 104 -3.71 -1.12 5.69
N SER A 105 -4.37 -0.68 4.63
CA SER A 105 -4.20 -1.25 3.32
C SER A 105 -3.02 -0.62 2.61
N SER A 106 -2.16 -1.46 2.02
CA SER A 106 -1.05 -1.01 1.18
C SER A 106 -1.09 -1.70 -0.17
N ILE A 107 -0.97 -0.93 -1.26
CA ILE A 107 -0.91 -1.48 -2.63
C ILE A 107 0.27 -2.44 -2.79
N ALA A 108 1.39 -2.19 -2.10
CA ALA A 108 2.60 -3.02 -2.18
C ALA A 108 2.41 -4.42 -1.57
N SER A 109 1.45 -4.61 -0.66
CA SER A 109 1.17 -5.88 0.00
C SER A 109 -0.06 -6.63 -0.54
N ARG A 110 -0.84 -6.00 -1.43
CA ARG A 110 -1.99 -6.66 -2.09
C ARG A 110 -1.54 -7.54 -3.26
N PRO A 111 -2.25 -8.63 -3.55
CA PRO A 111 -3.26 -9.26 -2.74
C PRO A 111 -2.65 -9.98 -1.54
N CYS A 112 -3.36 -9.90 -0.41
CA CYS A 112 -3.09 -10.64 0.80
C CYS A 112 -3.98 -11.89 0.83
N LEU A 113 -3.43 -13.01 1.27
CA LEU A 113 -4.13 -14.28 1.44
C LEU A 113 -4.21 -14.62 2.93
N PHE A 114 -5.29 -15.25 3.32
CA PHE A 114 -5.41 -15.92 4.61
C PHE A 114 -5.71 -17.40 4.38
N GLU A 115 -4.88 -18.28 4.91
CA GLU A 115 -4.93 -19.73 4.63
C GLU A 115 -4.96 -20.04 3.12
N GLY A 116 -4.11 -19.37 2.33
CA GLY A 116 -4.00 -19.55 0.88
C GLY A 116 -5.19 -19.00 0.08
N ARG A 117 -6.09 -18.21 0.67
CA ARG A 117 -7.29 -17.70 0.00
C ARG A 117 -7.41 -16.18 0.11
N PRO A 118 -7.71 -15.48 -1.00
CA PRO A 118 -8.00 -14.05 -0.97
C PRO A 118 -9.45 -13.79 -0.55
N TYR A 119 -9.64 -12.78 0.30
CA TYR A 119 -10.96 -12.30 0.71
C TYR A 119 -11.13 -10.83 0.33
N GLU A 120 -12.40 -10.44 0.11
CA GLU A 120 -12.80 -9.06 -0.13
C GLU A 120 -14.01 -8.69 0.72
N ARG A 121 -14.21 -7.36 0.89
CA ARG A 121 -15.34 -6.82 1.61
C ARG A 121 -16.36 -6.25 0.62
N LEU A 122 -17.58 -6.76 0.70
CA LEU A 122 -18.74 -6.24 -0.01
C LEU A 122 -19.70 -5.71 1.05
N GLU A 123 -19.77 -4.39 1.17
CA GLU A 123 -20.49 -3.71 2.24
C GLU A 123 -20.07 -4.23 3.63
N SER A 124 -20.97 -4.93 4.34
CA SER A 124 -20.68 -5.56 5.63
C SER A 124 -20.39 -7.07 5.55
N ALA A 125 -20.33 -7.66 4.35
CA ALA A 125 -20.07 -9.07 4.16
C ALA A 125 -18.63 -9.34 3.73
N THR A 126 -18.01 -10.37 4.33
CA THR A 126 -16.70 -10.89 3.93
C THR A 126 -16.89 -12.06 2.98
N CYS A 127 -16.42 -11.93 1.75
CA CYS A 127 -16.58 -12.93 0.70
C CYS A 127 -15.21 -13.35 0.16
N ARG A 128 -15.17 -14.52 -0.48
CA ARG A 128 -14.00 -14.90 -1.28
C ARG A 128 -13.88 -13.94 -2.45
N MET A 129 -12.66 -13.49 -2.71
CA MET A 129 -12.38 -12.63 -3.85
C MET A 129 -12.50 -13.44 -5.15
N PRO A 130 -13.18 -12.92 -6.19
CA PRO A 130 -13.20 -13.52 -7.52
C PRO A 130 -11.79 -13.61 -8.11
N GLN A 131 -11.55 -14.69 -8.90
CA GLN A 131 -10.26 -14.95 -9.52
C GLN A 131 -9.76 -13.78 -10.37
N GLU A 132 -10.61 -13.21 -11.19
CA GLU A 132 -10.28 -12.05 -12.03
C GLU A 132 -9.77 -10.85 -11.22
N LYS A 133 -10.42 -10.56 -10.10
CA LYS A 133 -10.00 -9.46 -9.20
C LYS A 133 -8.67 -9.76 -8.52
N TYR A 134 -8.46 -11.02 -8.13
CA TYR A 134 -7.20 -11.47 -7.56
C TYR A 134 -6.04 -11.32 -8.55
N GLU A 135 -6.22 -11.75 -9.79
CA GLU A 135 -5.23 -11.60 -10.86
C GLU A 135 -4.89 -10.14 -11.15
N LYS A 136 -5.92 -9.27 -11.19
CA LYS A 136 -5.73 -7.84 -11.34
C LYS A 136 -4.86 -7.25 -10.23
N LEU A 137 -5.12 -7.60 -8.97
CA LEU A 137 -4.30 -7.13 -7.84
C LEU A 137 -2.87 -7.67 -7.89
N LEU A 138 -2.65 -8.91 -8.37
CA LEU A 138 -1.31 -9.44 -8.59
C LEU A 138 -0.55 -8.62 -9.62
N LEU A 139 -1.18 -8.30 -10.75
CA LEU A 139 -0.59 -7.46 -11.79
C LEU A 139 -0.27 -6.06 -11.25
N GLU A 140 -1.17 -5.44 -10.50
CA GLU A 140 -0.94 -4.15 -9.87
C GLU A 140 0.27 -4.18 -8.92
N ARG A 141 0.44 -5.26 -8.14
CA ARG A 141 1.60 -5.47 -7.26
C ARG A 141 2.90 -5.60 -8.04
N VAL A 142 2.90 -6.42 -9.10
CA VAL A 142 4.06 -6.58 -9.98
C VAL A 142 4.43 -5.24 -10.59
N HIS A 143 3.48 -4.51 -11.15
CA HIS A 143 3.71 -3.18 -11.72
C HIS A 143 4.19 -2.15 -10.70
N SER A 144 3.75 -2.25 -9.42
CA SER A 144 4.22 -1.34 -8.37
C SER A 144 5.64 -1.63 -7.89
N ARG A 145 6.06 -2.89 -7.92
CA ARG A 145 7.41 -3.33 -7.49
C ARG A 145 8.43 -3.30 -8.63
N SER A 146 8.01 -3.67 -9.80
CA SER A 146 8.86 -3.77 -11.00
C SER A 146 8.41 -2.76 -12.05
N ARG A 147 8.39 -1.48 -11.66
CA ARG A 147 8.35 -0.43 -12.67
C ARG A 147 9.71 -0.44 -13.35
N TRP A 148 9.80 -1.18 -14.46
CA TRP A 148 11.00 -1.21 -15.28
C TRP A 148 11.46 0.20 -15.68
N GLU A 149 10.52 1.16 -15.73
CA GLU A 149 10.80 2.57 -15.97
C GLU A 149 11.60 3.24 -14.85
N ASN A 150 11.55 2.68 -13.63
CA ASN A 150 12.29 3.16 -12.46
C ASN A 150 13.50 2.27 -12.14
N ALA A 151 13.69 1.18 -12.89
CA ALA A 151 14.89 0.37 -12.74
C ALA A 151 16.09 1.17 -13.24
N PRO A 152 17.22 1.20 -12.50
CA PRO A 152 18.46 1.78 -13.01
C PRO A 152 18.81 1.11 -14.34
N ALA A 153 19.12 1.91 -15.35
CA ALA A 153 19.66 1.38 -16.59
C ALA A 153 21.10 0.91 -16.31
N GLU A 154 21.34 -0.38 -16.45
CA GLU A 154 22.66 -0.96 -16.30
C GLU A 154 23.51 -0.54 -17.50
N GLU A 155 24.77 -0.17 -17.27
CA GLU A 155 25.76 0.20 -18.28
C GLU A 155 25.45 1.45 -19.14
N VAL A 156 24.50 2.30 -18.73
CA VAL A 156 24.19 3.57 -19.44
C VAL A 156 24.77 4.75 -18.68
N GLU A 157 25.63 5.51 -19.33
CA GLU A 157 26.18 6.75 -18.78
C GLU A 157 25.46 7.99 -19.37
N PRO A 158 25.51 9.15 -18.67
CA PRO A 158 24.90 10.39 -19.18
C PRO A 158 25.41 10.85 -20.57
N ARG A 159 26.59 10.42 -20.97
CA ARG A 159 27.18 10.70 -22.30
C ARG A 159 26.56 9.90 -23.43
N ASP A 160 25.87 8.77 -23.10
CA ASP A 160 25.24 7.87 -24.07
C ASP A 160 23.82 8.35 -24.43
N LEU A 161 23.35 9.40 -23.74
CA LEU A 161 22.02 9.97 -23.97
C LEU A 161 22.09 11.09 -25.04
N ASP A 162 21.04 11.10 -25.88
CA ASP A 162 20.85 12.18 -26.84
C ASP A 162 20.55 13.50 -26.10
N ARG A 163 21.51 14.43 -26.19
CA ARG A 163 21.45 15.72 -25.51
C ARG A 163 20.27 16.56 -25.98
N ASP A 164 19.98 16.55 -27.26
CA ASP A 164 18.95 17.40 -27.84
C ASP A 164 17.56 16.89 -27.44
N GLU A 165 17.43 15.58 -27.32
CA GLU A 165 16.21 14.95 -26.81
C GLU A 165 15.97 15.27 -25.33
N VAL A 166 17.02 15.24 -24.51
CA VAL A 166 16.94 15.62 -23.08
C VAL A 166 16.52 17.10 -22.97
N PHE A 167 17.07 17.99 -23.80
CA PHE A 167 16.67 19.39 -23.84
C PHE A 167 15.20 19.57 -24.23
N ARG A 168 14.73 18.84 -25.25
CA ARG A 168 13.35 18.91 -25.72
C ARG A 168 12.37 18.49 -24.63
N ILE A 169 12.68 17.44 -23.87
CA ILE A 169 11.86 16.97 -22.75
C ILE A 169 11.80 18.02 -21.63
N LEU A 170 12.93 18.63 -21.30
CA LEU A 170 13.02 19.69 -20.29
C LEU A 170 12.23 20.93 -20.69
N ASP A 171 12.30 21.32 -21.94
CA ASP A 171 11.57 22.47 -22.46
C ASP A 171 10.05 22.23 -22.45
N ALA A 172 9.62 21.03 -22.80
CA ALA A 172 8.24 20.61 -22.70
C ALA A 172 7.75 20.57 -21.22
N ALA A 173 8.59 20.12 -20.29
CA ALA A 173 8.28 20.11 -18.86
C ALA A 173 8.19 21.54 -18.29
N ARG A 174 9.02 22.46 -18.77
CA ARG A 174 9.01 23.89 -18.41
C ARG A 174 7.76 24.58 -18.96
N SER A 175 7.46 24.38 -20.24
CA SER A 175 6.29 24.95 -20.90
C SER A 175 4.97 24.50 -20.29
N SER A 176 4.95 23.28 -19.71
CA SER A 176 3.80 22.75 -18.97
C SER A 176 3.76 23.15 -17.49
N GLY A 177 4.65 24.02 -17.01
CA GLY A 177 4.71 24.49 -15.64
C GLY A 177 5.18 23.43 -14.60
N ARG A 178 5.69 22.29 -15.06
CA ARG A 178 6.13 21.20 -14.19
C ARG A 178 7.54 21.39 -13.63
N LEU A 179 8.36 22.21 -14.28
CA LEU A 179 9.70 22.57 -13.88
C LEU A 179 9.82 24.09 -13.71
N ILE A 180 10.21 24.51 -12.51
CA ILE A 180 10.41 25.93 -12.17
C ILE A 180 11.91 26.17 -11.98
N GLY A 181 12.45 27.24 -12.58
CA GLY A 181 13.83 27.70 -12.39
C GLY A 181 14.74 27.47 -13.60
N SER A 182 15.98 28.00 -13.53
CA SER A 182 17.00 27.87 -14.57
C SER A 182 17.59 26.45 -14.57
N ILE A 183 17.86 25.93 -15.78
CA ILE A 183 18.42 24.61 -15.98
C ILE A 183 19.89 24.82 -16.38
N GLY A 184 20.78 24.07 -15.73
CA GLY A 184 22.20 24.06 -16.10
C GLY A 184 22.40 23.49 -17.51
N ASN A 185 23.54 23.81 -18.12
CA ASN A 185 23.82 23.41 -19.52
C ASN A 185 24.41 22.00 -19.64
N ARG A 186 24.61 21.31 -18.53
CA ARG A 186 25.18 19.95 -18.49
C ARG A 186 24.04 18.90 -18.42
N VAL A 187 24.16 17.84 -19.23
CA VAL A 187 23.18 16.72 -19.24
C VAL A 187 22.97 16.14 -17.83
N VAL A 188 24.07 16.07 -17.05
CA VAL A 188 24.00 15.57 -15.65
C VAL A 188 23.07 16.41 -14.79
N ASP A 189 23.18 17.74 -14.86
CA ASP A 189 22.34 18.66 -14.07
C ASP A 189 20.87 18.60 -14.50
N MET A 190 20.63 18.30 -15.78
CA MET A 190 19.32 18.12 -16.36
C MET A 190 18.66 16.84 -15.87
N LEU A 191 19.40 15.73 -15.85
CA LEU A 191 18.93 14.43 -15.37
C LEU A 191 18.64 14.46 -13.86
N ASP A 192 19.46 15.17 -13.07
CA ASP A 192 19.23 15.38 -11.65
C ASP A 192 17.93 16.17 -11.40
N ARG A 193 17.68 17.20 -12.21
CA ARG A 193 16.42 17.98 -12.15
C ARG A 193 15.20 17.17 -12.54
N LEU A 194 15.31 16.26 -13.48
CA LEU A 194 14.25 15.33 -13.87
C LEU A 194 14.05 14.22 -12.84
N GLY A 195 14.98 14.05 -11.87
CA GLY A 195 14.92 13.00 -10.87
C GLY A 195 15.10 11.59 -11.46
N VAL A 196 15.75 11.47 -12.62
CA VAL A 196 15.94 10.19 -13.33
C VAL A 196 17.33 9.57 -13.10
N ARG A 197 18.22 10.26 -12.36
CA ARG A 197 19.50 9.67 -11.93
C ARG A 197 19.34 8.89 -10.63
N ALA A 198 19.80 7.63 -10.61
CA ALA A 198 20.02 6.91 -9.39
C ALA A 198 21.17 7.59 -8.61
N GLY A 199 20.86 8.17 -7.45
CA GLY A 199 21.86 8.87 -6.64
C GLY A 199 22.96 7.93 -6.18
N THR A 200 24.21 8.25 -6.47
CA THR A 200 25.34 7.77 -5.68
C THR A 200 25.20 8.38 -4.29
N GLU A 201 24.99 7.53 -3.30
CA GLU A 201 24.95 7.79 -1.86
C GLU A 201 25.30 9.20 -1.41
N LYS A 202 24.33 9.96 -0.98
CA LYS A 202 24.20 10.68 0.28
C LYS A 202 22.97 11.58 0.23
N SER A 203 22.11 11.36 1.23
CA SER A 203 21.13 12.34 1.69
C SER A 203 19.75 12.34 1.04
N SER A 204 18.79 11.97 1.91
CA SER A 204 17.40 12.42 1.94
C SER A 204 16.53 12.12 0.70
N LYS A 205 15.68 11.14 0.88
CA LYS A 205 14.47 10.93 0.05
C LYS A 205 13.83 12.28 -0.26
N PRO A 206 13.64 12.64 -1.54
CA PRO A 206 12.92 13.85 -1.86
C PRO A 206 11.49 13.74 -1.30
N ARG A 207 11.11 14.72 -0.54
CA ARG A 207 9.88 14.78 0.27
C ARG A 207 8.57 14.79 -0.55
N TRP A 208 8.66 14.77 -1.86
CA TRP A 208 7.53 14.86 -2.78
C TRP A 208 7.11 13.54 -3.45
N CYS A 209 7.80 12.43 -3.17
CA CYS A 209 7.36 11.09 -3.59
C CYS A 209 6.19 10.52 -2.77
N SER A 210 5.75 11.19 -1.69
CA SER A 210 4.68 10.68 -0.81
C SER A 210 3.27 11.17 -1.13
N SER A 211 3.09 12.04 -2.16
CA SER A 211 1.79 12.62 -2.50
C SER A 211 1.51 12.71 -4.00
N ALA A 212 2.17 11.88 -4.81
CA ALA A 212 2.05 11.97 -6.24
C ALA A 212 0.84 11.19 -6.79
N GLY A 213 -0.24 11.90 -7.03
CA GLY A 213 -1.06 11.65 -8.21
C GLY A 213 -0.22 11.80 -9.49
N PRO A 214 -0.73 11.59 -10.67
CA PRO A 214 -0.23 11.00 -11.91
C PRO A 214 0.99 11.66 -12.58
N SER A 215 2.11 11.87 -11.90
CA SER A 215 3.36 12.41 -12.46
C SER A 215 4.23 11.36 -13.19
N CYS A 216 3.70 10.17 -13.44
CA CYS A 216 4.39 9.08 -14.13
C CYS A 216 4.54 9.28 -15.65
N ARG A 217 4.19 10.45 -16.20
CA ARG A 217 4.29 10.71 -17.65
C ARG A 217 5.68 11.12 -18.12
N ILE A 218 6.53 11.63 -17.23
CA ILE A 218 7.89 12.08 -17.61
C ILE A 218 8.80 10.89 -17.82
N THR A 219 8.69 9.86 -16.98
CA THR A 219 9.46 8.63 -17.12
C THR A 219 9.06 7.82 -18.37
N ARG A 220 7.78 7.83 -18.76
CA ARG A 220 7.35 7.23 -20.05
C ARG A 220 7.98 7.90 -21.25
N ASN A 221 8.09 9.23 -21.24
CA ASN A 221 8.67 9.95 -22.38
C ASN A 221 10.20 9.75 -22.47
N ALA A 222 10.90 9.65 -21.32
CA ALA A 222 12.33 9.37 -21.31
C ALA A 222 12.65 7.96 -21.86
N SER A 223 11.81 6.96 -21.54
CA SER A 223 12.01 5.61 -22.06
C SER A 223 11.65 5.46 -23.54
N TYR A 224 10.75 6.30 -24.09
CA TYR A 224 10.49 6.38 -25.52
C TYR A 224 11.65 7.02 -26.30
N ALA A 225 12.29 8.05 -25.75
CA ALA A 225 13.46 8.67 -26.32
C ALA A 225 14.63 7.68 -26.46
N TRP A 226 14.80 6.82 -25.45
CA TRP A 226 15.85 5.80 -25.44
C TRP A 226 15.62 4.69 -26.49
N ARG A 227 14.40 4.21 -26.71
CA ARG A 227 14.10 3.23 -27.77
C ARG A 227 14.32 3.78 -29.19
N GLY A 228 14.05 5.07 -29.40
CA GLY A 228 14.29 5.71 -30.70
C GLY A 228 15.76 5.79 -31.09
N SER A 229 16.68 5.83 -30.11
CA SER A 229 18.13 5.84 -30.38
C SER A 229 18.68 4.45 -30.72
N GLU A 230 18.18 3.36 -30.12
CA GLU A 230 18.57 2.00 -30.48
C GLU A 230 18.20 1.61 -31.93
N GLU A 231 17.00 2.01 -32.37
CA GLU A 231 16.57 1.74 -33.76
C GLU A 231 17.39 2.54 -34.78
N ARG A 232 17.88 3.73 -34.43
CA ARG A 232 18.75 4.55 -35.30
C ARG A 232 20.15 3.96 -35.45
N ILE A 233 20.72 3.44 -34.36
CA ILE A 233 22.05 2.82 -34.36
C ILE A 233 22.04 1.54 -35.20
N ARG A 234 20.98 0.75 -35.22
CA ARG A 234 20.85 -0.47 -36.03
C ARG A 234 20.60 -0.21 -37.51
N ARG A 235 20.19 1.00 -37.91
CA ARG A 235 19.97 1.37 -39.32
C ARG A 235 21.21 2.05 -39.99
N SER A 236 22.25 2.35 -39.23
CA SER A 236 23.49 2.95 -39.70
C SER A 236 24.70 2.00 -39.66
N SER A 237 24.45 0.71 -39.42
CA SER A 237 25.38 -0.43 -39.59
C SER A 237 24.84 -1.38 -40.61
#